data_79695ea19746569c9f05cc132f052a16
#
_entry.id   79695ea19746569c9f05cc132f052a16
#
_cell.length_a   1.000
_cell.length_b   1.000
_cell.length_c   1.000
_cell.angle_alpha   90.00
_cell.angle_beta   90.00
_cell.angle_gamma   90.00
#
_symmetry.space_group_name_H-M   'P 1'
#
loop_
_entity.id
_entity.type
_entity.pdbx_description
1 polymer ?
#
loop_
_entity_poly.entity_id
_entity_poly.type
_entity_poly.pdbx_seq_one_letter_code
_entity_poly.pdbx_strand_id
1 'polypeptide(L)'
;MRFFYYLVFIVAGSVFVGCHPSANSRGEVTGVRQRAFRATVPYGMVYIPGGSFLMGPVDQDITFAQVEDNKQVTIAPFFMDETELSNSKYHQFVNWVRDSIAITKYLNDPKYYVHPKGAAAPKNGKKYIDWAFVAKNPPWVNKKGATNNTNKLQSMFYQGDDRVFDRDEIDVRLLKYKYDEMSLRDASDYQGDLTKKRSDFIRHDTVSVYPDTLVWLHNFTYAANEPMTHGYFSHPSYQNYPVVGVTWRQAKAFTIWRTRFYEHYRQSRHLPSDREQYDLPTEAQFEYAARGGRIGANYPWGGPYIKNAKGCLLANFKPGRGNYSDDGATYTVAVRSYFPNDYGLYNMAGNVAEWTASAYDAAASSFVNDLAPTFNYNAKASDPEIMKRKVVRGGSWKDVGWFLQNSSRTYEYQDTAKAYIGFRCVTAFEGRDIRDKH
;
A
#
# COMPACT_ATOMS: atom_id res chain seq x y z
N MET A 1 -55.29 -10.66 55.51
CA MET A 1 -54.40 -11.34 54.50
C MET A 1 -54.13 -10.53 53.24
N ARG A 2 -55.08 -9.82 52.62
CA ARG A 2 -54.79 -9.02 51.39
C ARG A 2 -53.83 -7.89 51.56
N PHE A 3 -53.77 -7.23 52.71
CA PHE A 3 -52.77 -6.12 52.95
C PHE A 3 -51.35 -6.62 53.10
N PHE A 4 -51.14 -7.85 53.56
CA PHE A 4 -49.81 -8.43 53.69
C PHE A 4 -49.18 -8.77 52.36
N TYR A 5 -49.95 -9.18 51.35
CA TYR A 5 -49.47 -9.44 49.99
C TYR A 5 -49.04 -8.18 49.28
N TYR A 6 -49.72 -7.04 49.44
CA TYR A 6 -49.33 -5.77 48.86
C TYR A 6 -48.01 -5.22 49.44
N LEU A 7 -47.80 -5.41 50.75
CA LEU A 7 -46.57 -5.00 51.43
C LEU A 7 -45.38 -5.83 50.98
N VAL A 8 -45.56 -7.14 50.78
CA VAL A 8 -44.51 -8.05 50.28
C VAL A 8 -44.19 -7.71 48.79
N PHE A 9 -45.20 -7.37 47.98
CA PHE A 9 -44.94 -6.95 46.59
C PHE A 9 -44.25 -5.60 46.48
N ILE A 10 -44.53 -4.65 47.36
CA ILE A 10 -43.83 -3.34 47.39
C ILE A 10 -42.39 -3.53 47.89
N VAL A 11 -42.11 -4.37 48.86
CA VAL A 11 -40.78 -4.67 49.33
C VAL A 11 -39.98 -5.47 48.29
N ALA A 12 -40.60 -6.42 47.58
CA ALA A 12 -39.95 -7.15 46.49
C ALA A 12 -39.68 -6.26 45.27
N GLY A 13 -40.55 -5.27 44.95
CA GLY A 13 -40.35 -4.29 43.91
C GLY A 13 -39.22 -3.30 44.20
N SER A 14 -39.01 -2.95 45.45
CA SER A 14 -37.93 -2.04 45.84
C SER A 14 -36.51 -2.68 45.87
N VAL A 15 -36.43 -4.01 45.88
CA VAL A 15 -35.14 -4.74 45.82
C VAL A 15 -34.59 -4.79 44.39
N PHE A 16 -35.45 -4.58 43.34
CA PHE A 16 -35.02 -4.55 41.94
C PHE A 16 -34.64 -3.16 41.44
N VAL A 17 -34.78 -2.09 42.21
CA VAL A 17 -34.18 -0.80 41.90
C VAL A 17 -32.74 -0.82 42.44
N GLY A 18 -31.97 -1.80 42.01
CA GLY A 18 -30.53 -1.82 42.22
C GLY A 18 -29.92 -0.66 41.45
N CYS A 19 -29.37 0.30 42.20
CA CYS A 19 -28.52 1.29 41.63
C CYS A 19 -27.55 0.63 40.65
N HIS A 20 -27.72 0.88 39.36
CA HIS A 20 -26.60 0.73 38.46
C HIS A 20 -25.53 1.74 38.91
N PRO A 21 -24.41 1.32 39.51
CA PRO A 21 -23.37 2.25 39.81
C PRO A 21 -22.95 2.85 38.48
N SER A 22 -23.31 4.10 38.24
CA SER A 22 -22.70 4.84 37.13
C SER A 22 -21.20 4.80 37.38
N ALA A 23 -20.43 4.27 36.43
CA ALA A 23 -18.98 4.14 36.53
C ALA A 23 -18.28 5.47 36.88
N ASN A 24 -18.98 6.59 36.75
CA ASN A 24 -18.48 7.94 37.01
C ASN A 24 -18.63 8.41 38.47
N SER A 25 -19.33 7.69 39.36
CA SER A 25 -19.60 8.21 40.72
C SER A 25 -18.60 7.78 41.79
N ARG A 26 -17.65 6.89 41.48
CA ARG A 26 -16.71 6.31 42.47
C ARG A 26 -15.30 6.86 42.41
N GLY A 27 -14.95 7.77 41.48
CA GLY A 27 -13.58 8.26 41.34
C GLY A 27 -12.56 7.20 40.90
N GLU A 28 -13.00 5.98 40.60
CA GLU A 28 -12.13 4.90 40.11
C GLU A 28 -12.03 4.93 38.60
N VAL A 29 -10.83 4.78 38.06
CA VAL A 29 -10.56 4.69 36.62
C VAL A 29 -10.98 3.33 36.03
N THR A 30 -11.38 2.40 36.91
CA THR A 30 -11.83 1.06 36.53
C THR A 30 -13.31 1.04 36.17
N GLY A 31 -13.71 0.20 35.20
CA GLY A 31 -15.11 -0.07 34.92
C GLY A 31 -15.69 0.52 33.64
N VAL A 32 -14.86 1.12 32.77
CA VAL A 32 -15.31 1.42 31.40
C VAL A 32 -15.44 0.10 30.65
N ARG A 33 -16.67 -0.26 30.26
CA ARG A 33 -16.90 -1.42 29.38
C ARG A 33 -16.29 -1.12 28.03
N GLN A 34 -15.12 -1.66 27.80
CA GLN A 34 -14.53 -1.65 26.47
C GLN A 34 -15.24 -2.69 25.60
N ARG A 35 -15.54 -2.29 24.36
CA ARG A 35 -16.01 -3.26 23.35
C ARG A 35 -14.83 -4.17 23.01
N ALA A 36 -15.09 -5.48 22.95
CA ALA A 36 -14.08 -6.44 22.51
C ALA A 36 -13.59 -6.08 21.10
N PHE A 37 -12.28 -5.90 20.95
CA PHE A 37 -11.69 -5.66 19.63
C PHE A 37 -11.69 -6.96 18.82
N ARG A 38 -12.11 -6.86 17.57
CA ARG A 38 -12.04 -7.93 16.57
C ARG A 38 -11.43 -7.33 15.31
N ALA A 39 -10.22 -7.73 15.01
CA ALA A 39 -9.56 -7.33 13.79
C ALA A 39 -10.30 -7.88 12.57
N THR A 40 -10.46 -7.06 11.57
CA THR A 40 -10.98 -7.46 10.27
C THR A 40 -9.81 -7.51 9.30
N VAL A 41 -9.59 -8.64 8.65
CA VAL A 41 -8.56 -8.76 7.62
C VAL A 41 -8.95 -7.85 6.45
N PRO A 42 -8.11 -6.88 6.07
CA PRO A 42 -8.41 -6.03 4.93
C PRO A 42 -8.47 -6.84 3.62
N TYR A 43 -9.30 -6.39 2.69
CA TYR A 43 -9.51 -7.12 1.42
C TYR A 43 -8.20 -7.28 0.63
N GLY A 44 -7.90 -8.54 0.28
CA GLY A 44 -6.71 -8.92 -0.51
C GLY A 44 -5.41 -8.89 0.28
N MET A 45 -5.48 -8.86 1.62
CA MET A 45 -4.34 -8.96 2.51
C MET A 45 -4.36 -10.25 3.32
N VAL A 46 -3.20 -10.64 3.82
CA VAL A 46 -3.01 -11.75 4.75
C VAL A 46 -2.42 -11.25 6.06
N TYR A 47 -2.77 -11.92 7.15
CA TYR A 47 -2.22 -11.65 8.48
C TYR A 47 -0.83 -12.26 8.61
N ILE A 48 0.14 -11.45 9.01
CA ILE A 48 1.50 -11.87 9.33
C ILE A 48 1.66 -11.80 10.84
N PRO A 49 1.88 -12.94 11.52
CA PRO A 49 2.05 -12.95 12.98
C PRO A 49 3.31 -12.20 13.37
N GLY A 50 3.28 -11.55 14.53
CA GLY A 50 4.47 -10.93 15.10
C GLY A 50 5.46 -12.00 15.57
N GLY A 51 6.75 -11.66 15.55
CA GLY A 51 7.79 -12.57 16.01
C GLY A 51 9.19 -12.01 15.85
N SER A 52 10.16 -12.78 16.32
CA SER A 52 11.58 -12.46 16.18
C SER A 52 12.23 -13.36 15.16
N PHE A 53 13.13 -12.83 14.36
CA PHE A 53 13.90 -13.59 13.38
C PHE A 53 15.30 -13.02 13.22
N LEU A 54 16.18 -13.82 12.62
CA LEU A 54 17.51 -13.39 12.23
C LEU A 54 17.44 -12.78 10.84
N MET A 55 17.52 -11.46 10.76
CA MET A 55 17.55 -10.68 9.53
C MET A 55 18.96 -10.65 8.97
N GLY A 56 19.13 -10.77 7.67
CA GLY A 56 20.41 -10.65 6.99
C GLY A 56 20.86 -11.93 6.32
N PRO A 57 22.14 -11.99 5.89
CA PRO A 57 22.68 -13.09 5.08
C PRO A 57 22.57 -14.45 5.77
N VAL A 58 22.54 -15.49 4.94
CA VAL A 58 22.57 -16.89 5.35
C VAL A 58 23.85 -17.53 4.80
N ASP A 59 24.18 -18.77 5.24
CA ASP A 59 25.44 -19.45 4.92
C ASP A 59 25.78 -19.60 3.42
N GLN A 60 24.79 -19.40 2.55
CA GLN A 60 24.97 -19.48 1.09
C GLN A 60 25.17 -18.12 0.40
N ASP A 61 25.21 -17.03 1.16
CA ASP A 61 25.48 -15.74 0.58
C ASP A 61 26.92 -15.63 0.09
N ILE A 62 27.10 -15.03 -1.08
CA ILE A 62 28.42 -14.74 -1.61
C ILE A 62 29.05 -13.65 -0.73
N THR A 63 30.06 -14.04 0.02
CA THR A 63 30.63 -13.31 1.16
C THR A 63 31.09 -11.88 0.87
N PHE A 64 31.27 -11.49 -0.39
CA PHE A 64 31.78 -10.16 -0.76
C PHE A 64 30.72 -9.20 -1.26
N ALA A 65 29.46 -9.61 -1.38
CA ALA A 65 28.41 -8.79 -1.92
C ALA A 65 27.53 -8.13 -0.84
N GLN A 66 27.60 -8.63 0.41
CA GLN A 66 26.82 -8.10 1.54
C GLN A 66 27.75 -7.67 2.67
N VAL A 67 27.70 -6.41 3.02
CA VAL A 67 28.47 -5.79 4.10
C VAL A 67 27.73 -5.91 5.46
N GLU A 68 26.53 -6.51 5.48
CA GLU A 68 25.68 -6.55 6.66
C GLU A 68 25.87 -7.82 7.47
N ASP A 69 26.02 -7.62 8.78
CA ASP A 69 25.97 -8.71 9.74
C ASP A 69 24.52 -9.14 10.01
N ASN A 70 24.35 -10.40 10.38
CA ASN A 70 23.08 -10.92 10.84
C ASN A 70 22.64 -10.21 12.12
N LYS A 71 21.39 -9.76 12.16
CA LYS A 71 20.80 -9.08 13.31
C LYS A 71 19.51 -9.76 13.72
N GLN A 72 19.41 -10.12 15.01
CA GLN A 72 18.13 -10.56 15.54
C GLN A 72 17.21 -9.37 15.74
N VAL A 73 16.03 -9.43 15.13
CA VAL A 73 15.05 -8.35 15.16
C VAL A 73 13.66 -8.89 15.46
N THR A 74 12.83 -8.04 16.04
CA THR A 74 11.43 -8.36 16.37
C THR A 74 10.48 -7.49 15.55
N ILE A 75 9.50 -8.13 14.93
CA ILE A 75 8.47 -7.48 14.10
C ILE A 75 7.13 -7.62 14.81
N ALA A 76 6.40 -6.51 14.95
CA ALA A 76 5.01 -6.53 15.40
C ALA A 76 4.11 -7.18 14.32
N PRO A 77 2.96 -7.77 14.69
CA PRO A 77 2.04 -8.33 13.71
C PRO A 77 1.49 -7.24 12.77
N PHE A 78 1.22 -7.61 11.52
CA PHE A 78 0.72 -6.70 10.50
C PHE A 78 -0.07 -7.44 9.41
N PHE A 79 -0.76 -6.71 8.56
CA PHE A 79 -1.34 -7.24 7.34
C PHE A 79 -0.48 -6.85 6.15
N MET A 80 -0.33 -7.75 5.18
CA MET A 80 0.40 -7.51 3.93
C MET A 80 -0.46 -7.92 2.74
N ASP A 81 -0.39 -7.19 1.63
CA ASP A 81 -1.03 -7.60 0.39
C ASP A 81 -0.53 -8.99 -0.03
N GLU A 82 -1.46 -9.88 -0.33
CA GLU A 82 -1.20 -11.27 -0.72
C GLU A 82 -0.30 -11.37 -1.94
N THR A 83 -0.41 -10.40 -2.85
CA THR A 83 0.33 -10.32 -4.11
C THR A 83 0.97 -8.95 -4.27
N GLU A 84 1.87 -8.82 -5.24
CA GLU A 84 2.25 -7.50 -5.77
C GLU A 84 0.99 -6.73 -6.19
N LEU A 85 1.06 -5.43 -6.21
CA LEU A 85 -0.05 -4.61 -6.68
C LEU A 85 -0.22 -4.79 -8.20
N SER A 86 -1.41 -5.24 -8.62
CA SER A 86 -1.70 -5.43 -10.04
C SER A 86 -2.03 -4.12 -10.77
N ASN A 87 -1.85 -4.11 -12.10
CA ASN A 87 -2.28 -3.01 -12.95
C ASN A 87 -3.74 -2.63 -12.70
N SER A 88 -4.64 -3.61 -12.57
CA SER A 88 -6.05 -3.38 -12.28
C SER A 88 -6.29 -2.60 -10.98
N LYS A 89 -5.58 -2.93 -9.91
CA LYS A 89 -5.67 -2.22 -8.63
C LYS A 89 -5.10 -0.79 -8.75
N TYR A 90 -3.98 -0.63 -9.46
CA TYR A 90 -3.39 0.70 -9.67
C TYR A 90 -4.26 1.58 -10.58
N HIS A 91 -4.95 1.00 -11.56
CA HIS A 91 -5.93 1.73 -12.38
C HIS A 91 -7.04 2.37 -11.55
N GLN A 92 -7.45 1.77 -10.42
CA GLN A 92 -8.44 2.40 -9.54
C GLN A 92 -7.96 3.74 -9.00
N PHE A 93 -6.67 3.83 -8.64
CA PHE A 93 -6.06 5.09 -8.20
C PHE A 93 -6.02 6.13 -9.33
N VAL A 94 -5.51 5.74 -10.49
CA VAL A 94 -5.41 6.63 -11.66
C VAL A 94 -6.79 7.14 -12.07
N ASN A 95 -7.79 6.25 -12.15
CA ASN A 95 -9.16 6.60 -12.49
C ASN A 95 -9.80 7.51 -11.44
N TRP A 96 -9.56 7.25 -10.15
CA TRP A 96 -10.04 8.11 -9.08
C TRP A 96 -9.47 9.54 -9.18
N VAL A 97 -8.18 9.67 -9.46
CA VAL A 97 -7.53 10.98 -9.66
C VAL A 97 -8.08 11.67 -10.91
N ARG A 98 -8.21 10.96 -12.01
CA ARG A 98 -8.81 11.45 -13.27
C ARG A 98 -10.21 12.00 -13.02
N ASP A 99 -11.09 11.21 -12.38
CA ASP A 99 -12.48 11.58 -12.15
C ASP A 99 -12.58 12.74 -11.14
N SER A 100 -11.73 12.76 -10.13
CA SER A 100 -11.63 13.88 -9.20
C SER A 100 -11.27 15.18 -9.91
N ILE A 101 -10.29 15.17 -10.80
CA ILE A 101 -9.88 16.34 -11.59
C ILE A 101 -11.01 16.75 -12.54
N ALA A 102 -11.63 15.80 -13.26
CA ALA A 102 -12.74 16.08 -14.14
C ALA A 102 -13.89 16.80 -13.41
N ILE A 103 -14.27 16.29 -12.23
CA ILE A 103 -15.38 16.86 -11.45
C ILE A 103 -15.01 18.22 -10.87
N THR A 104 -13.82 18.35 -10.26
CA THR A 104 -13.48 19.56 -9.48
C THR A 104 -13.02 20.73 -10.33
N LYS A 105 -12.30 20.46 -11.44
CA LYS A 105 -11.71 21.52 -12.26
C LYS A 105 -12.54 21.85 -13.51
N TYR A 106 -13.14 20.83 -14.15
CA TYR A 106 -13.76 21.01 -15.46
C TYR A 106 -15.28 21.05 -15.40
N LEU A 107 -15.91 20.14 -14.69
CA LEU A 107 -17.37 20.10 -14.61
C LEU A 107 -17.92 21.07 -13.57
N ASN A 108 -17.36 21.04 -12.36
CA ASN A 108 -17.80 21.78 -11.19
C ASN A 108 -19.35 21.78 -10.97
N ASP A 109 -19.99 20.67 -11.33
CA ASP A 109 -21.44 20.52 -11.27
C ASP A 109 -21.86 20.09 -9.86
N PRO A 110 -22.79 20.82 -9.19
CA PRO A 110 -23.24 20.52 -7.83
C PRO A 110 -23.70 19.09 -7.61
N LYS A 111 -24.24 18.42 -8.62
CA LYS A 111 -24.75 17.03 -8.51
C LYS A 111 -23.68 16.00 -8.10
N TYR A 112 -22.40 16.27 -8.34
CA TYR A 112 -21.29 15.40 -7.99
C TYR A 112 -20.80 15.56 -6.56
N TYR A 113 -21.37 16.50 -5.80
CA TYR A 113 -20.93 16.75 -4.43
C TYR A 113 -21.94 16.29 -3.41
N VAL A 114 -21.46 15.90 -2.24
CA VAL A 114 -22.31 15.51 -1.12
C VAL A 114 -23.16 16.70 -0.67
N HIS A 115 -24.48 16.51 -0.65
CA HIS A 115 -25.44 17.44 -0.09
C HIS A 115 -25.95 16.90 1.25
N PRO A 116 -25.46 17.39 2.40
CA PRO A 116 -25.93 16.91 3.69
C PRO A 116 -27.40 17.27 3.89
N LYS A 117 -28.25 16.26 4.04
CA LYS A 117 -29.66 16.44 4.41
C LYS A 117 -29.73 16.90 5.87
N GLY A 118 -30.19 18.13 6.12
CA GLY A 118 -30.47 18.64 7.47
C GLY A 118 -29.27 18.98 8.34
N ALA A 119 -28.05 18.89 7.85
CA ALA A 119 -26.85 19.31 8.55
C ALA A 119 -26.33 20.61 7.96
N ALA A 120 -25.78 21.49 8.81
CA ALA A 120 -25.09 22.70 8.35
C ALA A 120 -23.99 22.33 7.34
N ALA A 121 -23.84 23.15 6.29
CA ALA A 121 -22.75 22.99 5.32
C ALA A 121 -21.41 22.82 6.06
N PRO A 122 -20.45 22.02 5.50
CA PRO A 122 -19.17 21.80 6.15
C PRO A 122 -18.58 23.14 6.60
N LYS A 123 -18.25 23.27 7.88
CA LYS A 123 -17.75 24.51 8.50
C LYS A 123 -16.57 25.16 7.75
N ASN A 124 -15.90 24.40 6.88
CA ASN A 124 -14.70 24.83 6.15
C ASN A 124 -14.97 25.19 4.68
N GLY A 125 -16.23 25.22 4.21
CA GLY A 125 -16.55 25.46 2.81
C GLY A 125 -16.03 24.40 1.82
N LYS A 126 -15.42 23.32 2.30
CA LYS A 126 -14.89 22.23 1.46
C LYS A 126 -16.03 21.40 0.89
N LYS A 127 -16.05 21.28 -0.43
CA LYS A 127 -16.97 20.37 -1.14
C LYS A 127 -16.35 18.98 -1.20
N TYR A 128 -17.13 17.96 -0.83
CA TYR A 128 -16.70 16.55 -0.91
C TYR A 128 -17.42 15.88 -2.07
N ILE A 129 -16.70 15.13 -2.89
CA ILE A 129 -17.27 14.39 -4.02
C ILE A 129 -18.10 13.22 -3.49
N ASP A 130 -19.31 13.06 -4.01
CA ASP A 130 -20.16 11.90 -3.77
C ASP A 130 -19.74 10.73 -4.68
N TRP A 131 -18.80 9.93 -4.21
CA TRP A 131 -18.29 8.78 -4.96
C TRP A 131 -19.33 7.70 -5.23
N ALA A 132 -20.37 7.59 -4.40
CA ALA A 132 -21.49 6.68 -4.64
C ALA A 132 -22.35 7.14 -5.83
N PHE A 133 -22.51 8.46 -5.98
CA PHE A 133 -23.15 9.04 -7.16
C PHE A 133 -22.26 8.91 -8.41
N VAL A 134 -20.95 9.20 -8.30
CA VAL A 134 -19.98 9.08 -9.39
C VAL A 134 -19.94 7.65 -9.94
N ALA A 135 -19.94 6.64 -9.07
CA ALA A 135 -19.95 5.23 -9.49
C ALA A 135 -21.17 4.87 -10.35
N LYS A 136 -22.33 5.48 -10.08
CA LYS A 136 -23.56 5.30 -10.87
C LYS A 136 -23.64 6.19 -12.11
N ASN A 137 -22.94 7.34 -12.06
CA ASN A 137 -22.98 8.38 -13.10
C ASN A 137 -21.57 8.86 -13.42
N PRO A 138 -20.73 8.02 -14.04
CA PRO A 138 -19.35 8.40 -14.38
C PRO A 138 -19.34 9.67 -15.24
N PRO A 139 -18.42 10.61 -15.02
CA PRO A 139 -18.35 11.86 -15.78
C PRO A 139 -18.10 11.67 -17.28
N TRP A 140 -17.55 10.53 -17.67
CA TRP A 140 -17.15 10.18 -19.06
C TRP A 140 -18.27 9.54 -19.88
N VAL A 141 -19.38 9.14 -19.25
CA VAL A 141 -20.47 8.44 -19.93
C VAL A 141 -21.61 9.40 -20.17
N ASN A 142 -21.89 9.67 -21.45
CA ASN A 142 -23.07 10.41 -21.88
C ASN A 142 -24.30 9.49 -21.81
N LYS A 143 -25.16 9.67 -20.81
CA LYS A 143 -26.50 9.04 -20.80
C LYS A 143 -27.44 9.85 -21.69
N LYS A 144 -28.30 9.17 -22.47
CA LYS A 144 -29.38 9.84 -23.24
C LYS A 144 -30.17 10.78 -22.31
N GLY A 145 -30.23 12.06 -22.67
CA GLY A 145 -30.90 13.10 -21.86
C GLY A 145 -30.08 13.76 -20.77
N ALA A 146 -28.82 13.38 -20.56
CA ALA A 146 -27.91 14.06 -19.62
C ALA A 146 -27.18 15.22 -20.34
N THR A 147 -26.80 16.24 -19.56
CA THR A 147 -25.94 17.35 -20.05
C THR A 147 -24.67 16.74 -20.65
N ASN A 148 -24.39 17.11 -21.90
CA ASN A 148 -23.20 16.59 -22.61
C ASN A 148 -21.93 17.14 -21.92
N ASN A 149 -21.27 16.26 -21.14
CA ASN A 149 -20.03 16.59 -20.46
C ASN A 149 -18.82 16.60 -21.43
N THR A 150 -18.96 15.99 -22.61
CA THR A 150 -17.86 15.78 -23.56
C THR A 150 -17.16 17.09 -23.91
N ASN A 151 -17.92 18.15 -24.23
CA ASN A 151 -17.32 19.43 -24.60
C ASN A 151 -16.51 20.07 -23.45
N LYS A 152 -16.96 19.93 -22.21
CA LYS A 152 -16.25 20.47 -21.03
C LYS A 152 -14.99 19.65 -20.69
N LEU A 153 -14.99 18.37 -21.01
CA LEU A 153 -13.88 17.46 -20.73
C LEU A 153 -12.89 17.38 -21.91
N GLN A 154 -13.20 17.98 -23.06
CA GLN A 154 -12.34 17.92 -24.25
C GLN A 154 -10.91 18.40 -23.97
N SER A 155 -10.75 19.42 -23.13
CA SER A 155 -9.43 19.94 -22.74
C SER A 155 -8.61 19.00 -21.81
N MET A 156 -9.17 17.88 -21.36
CA MET A 156 -8.44 16.84 -20.66
C MET A 156 -7.76 15.82 -21.59
N PHE A 157 -8.05 15.87 -22.88
CA PHE A 157 -7.43 15.02 -23.86
C PHE A 157 -6.26 15.73 -24.54
N TYR A 158 -5.34 14.99 -25.09
CA TYR A 158 -4.27 15.56 -25.92
C TYR A 158 -4.85 16.38 -27.07
N GLN A 159 -4.30 17.57 -27.31
CA GLN A 159 -4.75 18.52 -28.33
C GLN A 159 -3.63 18.83 -29.32
N GLY A 160 -4.02 19.26 -30.53
CA GLY A 160 -3.08 19.71 -31.56
C GLY A 160 -2.05 18.64 -31.93
N ASP A 161 -0.79 19.01 -31.94
CA ASP A 161 0.33 18.14 -32.34
C ASP A 161 0.60 17.00 -31.34
N ASP A 162 0.11 17.11 -30.11
CA ASP A 162 0.20 16.04 -29.11
C ASP A 162 -0.83 14.92 -29.34
N ARG A 163 -1.83 15.15 -30.21
CA ARG A 163 -2.85 14.16 -30.54
C ARG A 163 -2.34 13.22 -31.63
N VAL A 164 -2.11 11.96 -31.25
CA VAL A 164 -1.60 10.93 -32.16
C VAL A 164 -2.74 9.98 -32.55
N PHE A 165 -2.77 9.53 -33.83
CA PHE A 165 -3.72 8.54 -34.36
C PHE A 165 -5.21 8.93 -34.27
N ASP A 166 -5.56 10.20 -34.26
CA ASP A 166 -6.95 10.69 -34.14
C ASP A 166 -7.77 10.08 -33.00
N ARG A 167 -7.11 9.63 -31.96
CA ARG A 167 -7.74 9.06 -30.77
C ARG A 167 -7.86 10.10 -29.66
N ASP A 168 -8.97 10.03 -28.93
CA ASP A 168 -9.16 10.82 -27.73
C ASP A 168 -8.44 10.11 -26.55
N GLU A 169 -7.19 10.50 -26.30
CA GLU A 169 -6.37 10.01 -25.20
C GLU A 169 -6.24 11.08 -24.14
N ILE A 170 -6.42 10.69 -22.88
CA ILE A 170 -6.31 11.63 -21.75
C ILE A 170 -4.86 12.10 -21.62
N ASP A 171 -4.65 13.40 -21.50
CA ASP A 171 -3.35 13.97 -21.18
C ASP A 171 -2.92 13.57 -19.77
N VAL A 172 -2.06 12.57 -19.69
CA VAL A 172 -1.56 12.01 -18.44
C VAL A 172 -0.77 13.03 -17.60
N ARG A 173 -0.25 14.10 -18.22
CA ARG A 173 0.47 15.19 -17.53
C ARG A 173 -0.44 15.96 -16.57
N LEU A 174 -1.75 15.93 -16.82
CA LEU A 174 -2.78 16.55 -15.96
C LEU A 174 -3.08 15.72 -14.72
N LEU A 175 -2.79 14.42 -14.74
CA LEU A 175 -3.16 13.47 -13.69
C LEU A 175 -2.20 13.56 -12.50
N LYS A 176 -2.36 14.61 -11.71
CA LYS A 176 -1.55 14.90 -10.53
C LYS A 176 -2.36 14.73 -9.25
N TYR A 177 -1.84 13.90 -8.33
CA TYR A 177 -2.40 13.70 -7.01
C TYR A 177 -1.66 14.56 -5.99
N LYS A 178 -2.42 15.33 -5.22
CA LYS A 178 -1.91 16.14 -4.12
C LYS A 178 -2.25 15.45 -2.81
N TYR A 179 -1.26 15.31 -1.95
CA TYR A 179 -1.44 14.71 -0.64
C TYR A 179 -0.62 15.43 0.43
N ASP A 180 -1.07 15.24 1.65
CA ASP A 180 -0.43 15.77 2.84
C ASP A 180 0.09 14.59 3.67
N GLU A 181 1.31 14.67 4.10
CA GLU A 181 1.96 13.69 4.97
C GLU A 181 2.52 14.39 6.20
N MET A 182 2.31 13.81 7.40
CA MET A 182 2.94 14.30 8.60
C MET A 182 4.38 13.82 8.66
N SER A 183 5.34 14.75 8.77
CA SER A 183 6.73 14.41 9.02
C SER A 183 6.90 14.07 10.49
N LEU A 184 6.78 12.79 10.83
CA LEU A 184 6.96 12.31 12.21
C LEU A 184 8.36 12.60 12.74
N ARG A 185 9.38 12.55 11.87
CA ARG A 185 10.75 12.89 12.24
C ARG A 185 10.85 14.35 12.67
N ASP A 186 10.42 15.28 11.80
CA ASP A 186 10.48 16.71 12.12
C ASP A 186 9.65 17.01 13.38
N ALA A 187 8.56 16.25 13.60
CA ALA A 187 7.74 16.36 14.79
C ALA A 187 8.42 15.77 16.06
N SER A 188 9.21 14.70 15.93
CA SER A 188 9.95 14.09 17.05
C SER A 188 11.17 14.93 17.45
N ASP A 189 11.82 15.56 16.51
CA ASP A 189 12.98 16.45 16.75
C ASP A 189 12.55 17.79 17.39
N TYR A 190 11.26 17.98 17.53
CA TYR A 190 10.63 19.16 18.08
C TYR A 190 10.69 19.25 19.61
N GLN A 191 11.72 19.30 20.23
CA GLN A 191 12.01 19.33 21.68
C GLN A 191 11.13 20.31 22.54
N GLY A 192 9.82 20.39 22.27
CA GLY A 192 8.88 21.21 23.05
C GLY A 192 8.88 22.71 22.73
N ASP A 193 9.45 23.16 21.60
CA ASP A 193 9.34 24.54 21.14
C ASP A 193 7.87 24.93 20.86
N LEU A 194 7.23 25.60 21.80
CA LEU A 194 5.83 26.02 21.75
C LEU A 194 5.51 27.02 20.64
N THR A 195 6.51 27.54 19.93
CA THR A 195 6.30 28.46 18.80
C THR A 195 5.86 27.74 17.53
N LYS A 196 6.15 26.43 17.42
CA LYS A 196 5.79 25.62 16.26
C LYS A 196 4.35 25.15 16.32
N LYS A 197 3.69 25.17 15.17
CA LYS A 197 2.33 24.68 14.98
C LYS A 197 2.33 23.30 14.35
N ARG A 198 1.27 22.53 14.57
CA ARG A 198 1.08 21.21 13.94
C ARG A 198 1.19 21.27 12.41
N SER A 199 0.76 22.38 11.80
CA SER A 199 0.88 22.61 10.35
C SER A 199 2.32 22.63 9.86
N ASP A 200 3.29 22.98 10.69
CA ASP A 200 4.70 23.12 10.29
C ASP A 200 5.35 21.74 10.04
N PHE A 201 4.72 20.70 10.56
CA PHE A 201 5.14 19.30 10.36
C PHE A 201 4.39 18.59 9.23
N ILE A 202 3.50 19.29 8.54
CA ILE A 202 2.75 18.74 7.41
C ILE A 202 3.52 19.05 6.13
N ARG A 203 3.93 18.02 5.41
CA ARG A 203 4.49 18.13 4.05
C ARG A 203 3.38 18.04 3.03
N HIS A 204 3.36 18.98 2.12
CA HIS A 204 2.47 18.98 0.96
C HIS A 204 3.26 18.48 -0.24
N ASP A 205 2.81 17.40 -0.85
CA ASP A 205 3.47 16.84 -2.04
C ASP A 205 2.48 16.67 -3.18
N THR A 206 3.03 16.61 -4.40
CA THR A 206 2.26 16.43 -5.63
C THR A 206 3.01 15.47 -6.54
N VAL A 207 2.34 14.39 -6.94
CA VAL A 207 2.91 13.36 -7.80
C VAL A 207 2.05 13.15 -9.04
N SER A 208 2.70 12.94 -10.19
CA SER A 208 2.02 12.39 -11.37
C SER A 208 1.67 10.94 -11.10
N VAL A 209 0.40 10.53 -11.29
CA VAL A 209 -0.05 9.19 -10.91
C VAL A 209 0.08 8.15 -12.02
N TYR A 210 0.22 8.60 -13.27
CA TYR A 210 0.33 7.67 -14.38
C TYR A 210 1.72 7.01 -14.39
N PRO A 211 1.81 5.67 -14.51
CA PRO A 211 3.10 5.00 -14.59
C PRO A 211 3.88 5.43 -15.82
N ASP A 212 5.20 5.39 -15.75
CA ASP A 212 6.05 5.58 -16.93
C ASP A 212 5.96 4.34 -17.82
N THR A 213 5.28 4.47 -18.94
CA THR A 213 5.11 3.40 -19.92
C THR A 213 6.33 3.19 -20.83
N LEU A 214 7.27 4.13 -20.83
CA LEU A 214 8.50 4.04 -21.62
C LEU A 214 9.61 3.23 -20.96
N VAL A 215 9.42 2.79 -19.72
CA VAL A 215 10.43 2.00 -18.98
C VAL A 215 10.86 0.74 -19.71
N TRP A 216 9.98 0.13 -20.50
CA TRP A 216 10.32 -1.03 -21.33
C TRP A 216 11.33 -0.69 -22.42
N LEU A 217 11.19 0.47 -23.05
CA LEU A 217 12.14 0.96 -24.06
C LEU A 217 13.44 1.45 -23.42
N HIS A 218 13.38 2.12 -22.28
CA HIS A 218 14.57 2.60 -21.57
C HIS A 218 15.47 1.45 -21.10
N ASN A 219 14.87 0.36 -20.61
CA ASN A 219 15.62 -0.80 -20.12
C ASN A 219 16.02 -1.76 -21.26
N PHE A 220 15.24 -1.77 -22.36
CA PHE A 220 15.40 -2.70 -23.50
C PHE A 220 15.24 -1.94 -24.81
N THR A 221 16.18 -1.09 -25.14
CA THR A 221 16.12 -0.14 -26.27
C THR A 221 15.78 -0.77 -27.63
N TYR A 222 16.15 -2.05 -27.81
CA TYR A 222 15.88 -2.79 -29.04
C TYR A 222 14.60 -3.61 -29.04
N ALA A 223 13.82 -3.58 -27.95
CA ALA A 223 12.58 -4.35 -27.79
C ALA A 223 11.31 -3.60 -28.27
N ALA A 224 11.44 -2.69 -29.24
CA ALA A 224 10.34 -1.83 -29.71
C ALA A 224 9.12 -2.60 -30.27
N ASN A 225 9.28 -3.84 -30.71
CA ASN A 225 8.20 -4.69 -31.22
C ASN A 225 7.54 -5.56 -30.16
N GLU A 226 8.03 -5.58 -28.93
CA GLU A 226 7.46 -6.39 -27.88
C GLU A 226 6.10 -5.82 -27.43
N PRO A 227 5.08 -6.67 -27.22
CA PRO A 227 3.72 -6.21 -26.84
C PRO A 227 3.68 -5.33 -25.61
N MET A 228 4.61 -5.53 -24.67
CA MET A 228 4.70 -4.77 -23.42
C MET A 228 5.07 -3.31 -23.65
N THR A 229 5.80 -2.99 -24.72
CA THR A 229 6.17 -1.61 -25.08
C THR A 229 4.97 -0.77 -25.52
N HIS A 230 3.88 -1.42 -25.95
CA HIS A 230 2.71 -0.77 -26.56
C HIS A 230 1.49 -0.67 -25.65
N GLY A 231 1.50 -1.26 -24.48
CA GLY A 231 0.29 -1.20 -23.69
C GLY A 231 0.27 -2.01 -22.40
N TYR A 232 1.40 -2.28 -21.80
CA TYR A 232 1.47 -3.09 -20.57
C TYR A 232 0.53 -2.60 -19.48
N PHE A 233 0.45 -1.29 -19.25
CA PHE A 233 -0.44 -0.75 -18.23
C PHE A 233 -1.90 -0.70 -18.68
N SER A 234 -2.16 -0.34 -19.94
CA SER A 234 -3.52 -0.03 -20.41
C SER A 234 -4.28 -1.24 -20.98
N HIS A 235 -3.57 -2.27 -21.48
CA HIS A 235 -4.22 -3.38 -22.16
C HIS A 235 -4.86 -4.39 -21.20
N PRO A 236 -6.10 -4.85 -21.45
CA PRO A 236 -6.82 -5.78 -20.58
C PRO A 236 -6.10 -7.08 -20.26
N SER A 237 -5.26 -7.59 -21.15
CA SER A 237 -4.49 -8.83 -20.96
C SER A 237 -3.51 -8.74 -19.79
N TYR A 238 -3.06 -7.55 -19.44
CA TYR A 238 -2.08 -7.35 -18.36
C TYR A 238 -2.71 -6.84 -17.05
N GLN A 239 -4.05 -6.84 -16.92
CA GLN A 239 -4.73 -6.33 -15.73
C GLN A 239 -4.32 -7.04 -14.44
N ASN A 240 -4.05 -8.35 -14.52
CA ASN A 240 -3.63 -9.17 -13.37
C ASN A 240 -2.11 -9.29 -13.24
N TYR A 241 -1.34 -8.55 -14.02
CA TYR A 241 0.10 -8.46 -13.93
C TYR A 241 0.52 -7.37 -12.95
N PRO A 242 1.71 -7.43 -12.33
CA PRO A 242 2.16 -6.42 -11.40
C PRO A 242 2.31 -5.05 -12.07
N VAL A 243 1.95 -3.99 -11.39
CA VAL A 243 2.24 -2.65 -11.88
C VAL A 243 3.74 -2.39 -11.84
N VAL A 244 4.29 -1.90 -12.94
CA VAL A 244 5.69 -1.46 -13.08
C VAL A 244 5.75 -0.07 -13.71
N GLY A 245 6.94 0.52 -13.80
CA GLY A 245 7.05 1.89 -14.28
C GLY A 245 6.57 2.91 -13.23
N VAL A 246 6.58 2.54 -11.96
CA VAL A 246 6.19 3.39 -10.83
C VAL A 246 7.40 3.76 -10.00
N THR A 247 7.54 5.04 -9.69
CA THR A 247 8.55 5.54 -8.76
C THR A 247 8.15 5.22 -7.31
N TRP A 248 9.11 5.29 -6.40
CA TRP A 248 8.83 5.14 -4.97
C TRP A 248 7.80 6.18 -4.46
N ARG A 249 7.90 7.43 -4.96
CA ARG A 249 6.93 8.49 -4.61
C ARG A 249 5.52 8.18 -5.10
N GLN A 250 5.36 7.59 -6.27
CA GLN A 250 4.07 7.14 -6.77
C GLN A 250 3.50 5.99 -5.95
N ALA A 251 4.34 5.01 -5.58
CA ALA A 251 3.95 3.91 -4.70
C ALA A 251 3.50 4.43 -3.31
N LYS A 252 4.26 5.36 -2.72
CA LYS A 252 3.89 6.02 -1.46
C LYS A 252 2.59 6.82 -1.57
N ALA A 253 2.41 7.57 -2.64
CA ALA A 253 1.16 8.30 -2.89
C ALA A 253 -0.05 7.37 -3.03
N PHE A 254 0.13 6.20 -3.64
CA PHE A 254 -0.89 5.16 -3.71
C PHE A 254 -1.30 4.68 -2.31
N THR A 255 -0.36 4.42 -1.40
CA THR A 255 -0.69 3.96 -0.03
C THR A 255 -1.50 5.00 0.73
N ILE A 256 -1.14 6.29 0.60
CA ILE A 256 -1.88 7.40 1.22
C ILE A 256 -3.29 7.52 0.61
N TRP A 257 -3.41 7.39 -0.73
CA TRP A 257 -4.71 7.36 -1.39
C TRP A 257 -5.55 6.18 -0.92
N ARG A 258 -4.97 4.97 -0.83
CA ARG A 258 -5.65 3.75 -0.38
C ARG A 258 -6.20 3.92 1.04
N THR A 259 -5.42 4.52 1.95
CA THR A 259 -5.84 4.87 3.31
C THR A 259 -7.10 5.74 3.29
N ARG A 260 -7.06 6.85 2.55
CA ARG A 260 -8.19 7.78 2.43
C ARG A 260 -9.41 7.15 1.76
N PHE A 261 -9.18 6.33 0.75
CA PHE A 261 -10.23 5.61 0.04
C PHE A 261 -10.93 4.61 0.96
N TYR A 262 -10.18 3.88 1.78
CA TYR A 262 -10.69 2.94 2.76
C TYR A 262 -11.45 3.65 3.89
N GLU A 263 -10.95 4.73 4.43
CA GLU A 263 -11.65 5.56 5.41
C GLU A 263 -12.99 6.07 4.87
N HIS A 264 -13.03 6.52 3.64
CA HIS A 264 -14.26 6.94 2.97
C HIS A 264 -15.28 5.80 2.85
N TYR A 265 -14.81 4.62 2.49
CA TYR A 265 -15.66 3.42 2.45
C TYR A 265 -16.27 3.13 3.82
N ARG A 266 -15.48 3.13 4.88
CA ARG A 266 -15.97 2.88 6.25
C ARG A 266 -16.99 3.94 6.70
N GLN A 267 -16.71 5.19 6.45
CA GLN A 267 -17.65 6.29 6.74
C GLN A 267 -18.96 6.12 5.98
N SER A 268 -18.93 5.74 4.71
CA SER A 268 -20.13 5.50 3.89
C SER A 268 -21.00 4.34 4.41
N ARG A 269 -20.40 3.42 5.16
CA ARG A 269 -21.06 2.26 5.79
C ARG A 269 -21.37 2.45 7.27
N HIS A 270 -21.11 3.65 7.81
CA HIS A 270 -21.27 3.95 9.25
C HIS A 270 -20.45 3.02 10.16
N LEU A 271 -19.34 2.49 9.65
CA LEU A 271 -18.43 1.66 10.42
C LEU A 271 -17.51 2.56 11.28
N PRO A 272 -17.11 2.12 12.47
CA PRO A 272 -16.14 2.86 13.27
C PRO A 272 -14.86 3.13 12.47
N SER A 273 -14.28 4.33 12.60
CA SER A 273 -12.93 4.58 12.07
C SER A 273 -11.92 3.77 12.90
N ASP A 274 -11.12 2.96 12.23
CA ASP A 274 -10.05 2.19 12.84
C ASP A 274 -8.68 2.82 12.67
N ARG A 275 -8.61 3.95 11.96
CA ARG A 275 -7.37 4.69 11.67
C ARG A 275 -6.28 3.86 10.99
N GLU A 276 -6.64 2.73 10.39
CA GLU A 276 -5.70 1.93 9.62
C GLU A 276 -5.01 2.77 8.55
N GLN A 277 -3.69 2.74 8.54
CA GLN A 277 -2.88 3.41 7.54
C GLN A 277 -2.15 2.39 6.69
N TYR A 278 -2.38 2.42 5.40
CA TYR A 278 -1.61 1.64 4.44
C TYR A 278 -0.27 2.31 4.18
N ASP A 279 0.78 1.52 4.11
CA ASP A 279 2.12 1.96 3.77
C ASP A 279 2.84 0.92 2.91
N LEU A 280 4.05 1.24 2.45
CA LEU A 280 4.98 0.26 1.92
C LEU A 280 5.56 -0.56 3.07
N PRO A 281 5.89 -1.85 2.87
CA PRO A 281 6.55 -2.63 3.90
C PRO A 281 7.92 -2.02 4.22
N THR A 282 8.31 -2.04 5.48
CA THR A 282 9.72 -1.82 5.82
C THR A 282 10.56 -2.97 5.26
N GLU A 283 11.85 -2.76 5.09
CA GLU A 283 12.77 -3.81 4.66
C GLU A 283 12.66 -5.06 5.54
N ALA A 284 12.65 -4.87 6.85
CA ALA A 284 12.54 -5.96 7.81
C ALA A 284 11.20 -6.68 7.75
N GLN A 285 10.09 -5.96 7.56
CA GLN A 285 8.78 -6.57 7.35
C GLN A 285 8.75 -7.42 6.08
N PHE A 286 9.36 -6.93 5.00
CA PHE A 286 9.42 -7.66 3.75
C PHE A 286 10.20 -8.98 3.91
N GLU A 287 11.40 -8.93 4.49
CA GLU A 287 12.23 -10.12 4.69
C GLU A 287 11.55 -11.12 5.65
N TYR A 288 10.98 -10.66 6.75
CA TYR A 288 10.23 -11.49 7.70
C TYR A 288 9.07 -12.21 7.01
N ALA A 289 8.29 -11.46 6.24
CA ALA A 289 7.16 -12.01 5.48
C ALA A 289 7.62 -12.98 4.39
N ALA A 290 8.72 -12.69 3.69
CA ALA A 290 9.28 -13.55 2.66
C ALA A 290 9.76 -14.89 3.23
N ARG A 291 10.37 -14.90 4.41
CA ARG A 291 10.80 -16.14 5.09
C ARG A 291 9.64 -17.05 5.49
N GLY A 292 8.41 -16.54 5.59
CA GLY A 292 7.23 -17.35 5.86
C GLY A 292 7.27 -18.11 7.18
N GLY A 293 7.96 -17.59 8.22
CA GLY A 293 8.16 -18.25 9.51
C GLY A 293 9.28 -19.31 9.53
N ARG A 294 9.99 -19.51 8.43
CA ARG A 294 11.09 -20.48 8.34
C ARG A 294 12.42 -19.87 8.75
N ILE A 295 13.05 -20.44 9.75
CA ILE A 295 14.35 -19.97 10.25
C ILE A 295 15.44 -20.29 9.24
N GLY A 296 16.28 -19.32 8.89
CA GLY A 296 17.44 -19.51 8.00
C GLY A 296 17.10 -19.85 6.56
N ALA A 297 15.84 -19.71 6.13
CA ALA A 297 15.43 -20.00 4.76
C ALA A 297 16.06 -19.03 3.76
N ASN A 298 16.72 -19.56 2.74
CA ASN A 298 17.31 -18.75 1.67
C ASN A 298 16.25 -18.15 0.76
N TYR A 299 15.20 -18.91 0.46
CA TYR A 299 14.10 -18.51 -0.43
C TYR A 299 12.75 -18.66 0.27
N PRO A 300 11.69 -18.01 -0.24
CA PRO A 300 10.35 -18.06 0.37
C PRO A 300 9.75 -19.47 0.48
N TRP A 301 10.17 -20.40 -0.36
CA TRP A 301 9.76 -21.81 -0.31
C TRP A 301 10.61 -22.68 0.64
N GLY A 302 11.61 -22.12 1.31
CA GLY A 302 12.35 -22.73 2.42
C GLY A 302 13.60 -23.50 2.08
N GLY A 303 13.74 -24.00 0.86
CA GLY A 303 14.92 -24.77 0.44
C GLY A 303 16.05 -23.87 -0.09
N PRO A 304 17.28 -24.43 -0.25
CA PRO A 304 18.41 -23.69 -0.84
C PRO A 304 18.38 -23.68 -2.38
N TYR A 305 17.47 -24.41 -2.99
CA TYR A 305 17.42 -24.60 -4.43
C TYR A 305 16.30 -23.77 -5.06
N ILE A 306 16.57 -23.25 -6.25
CA ILE A 306 15.59 -22.51 -7.08
C ILE A 306 14.69 -23.43 -7.92
N LYS A 307 14.92 -24.74 -7.85
CA LYS A 307 14.15 -25.79 -8.52
C LYS A 307 13.55 -26.76 -7.51
N ASN A 308 12.36 -27.25 -7.82
CA ASN A 308 11.76 -28.34 -7.06
C ASN A 308 12.34 -29.71 -7.45
N ALA A 309 11.92 -30.79 -6.77
CA ALA A 309 12.37 -32.14 -7.04
C ALA A 309 12.05 -32.64 -8.47
N LYS A 310 11.13 -32.02 -9.17
CA LYS A 310 10.78 -32.31 -10.58
C LYS A 310 11.58 -31.47 -11.58
N GLY A 311 12.49 -30.63 -11.11
CA GLY A 311 13.31 -29.73 -11.95
C GLY A 311 12.62 -28.45 -12.38
N CYS A 312 11.36 -28.18 -11.95
CA CYS A 312 10.66 -26.95 -12.28
C CYS A 312 11.21 -25.78 -11.46
N LEU A 313 11.39 -24.62 -12.10
CA LEU A 313 11.75 -23.37 -11.45
C LEU A 313 10.61 -22.86 -10.57
N LEU A 314 10.94 -22.28 -9.41
CA LEU A 314 9.98 -21.94 -8.36
C LEU A 314 9.60 -20.43 -8.34
N ALA A 315 10.21 -19.64 -9.21
CA ALA A 315 9.96 -18.22 -9.35
C ALA A 315 10.21 -17.75 -10.78
N ASN A 316 9.71 -16.58 -11.12
CA ASN A 316 10.00 -15.89 -12.38
C ASN A 316 11.27 -15.03 -12.23
N PHE A 317 12.34 -15.43 -12.92
CA PHE A 317 13.65 -14.76 -12.86
C PHE A 317 14.48 -15.16 -14.09
N LYS A 318 15.67 -14.60 -14.27
CA LYS A 318 16.60 -14.99 -15.33
C LYS A 318 17.37 -16.26 -14.95
N PRO A 319 16.98 -17.44 -15.46
CA PRO A 319 17.53 -18.71 -14.97
C PRO A 319 18.96 -19.01 -15.39
N GLY A 320 19.52 -18.30 -16.35
CA GLY A 320 20.86 -18.60 -16.86
C GLY A 320 21.36 -17.66 -17.94
N ARG A 321 22.21 -18.16 -18.84
CA ARG A 321 22.91 -17.37 -19.87
C ARG A 321 21.99 -16.98 -21.04
N GLY A 322 20.99 -16.12 -20.78
CA GLY A 322 20.14 -15.55 -21.84
C GLY A 322 18.86 -16.34 -22.16
N ASN A 323 18.61 -17.47 -21.49
CA ASN A 323 17.32 -18.15 -21.60
C ASN A 323 16.35 -17.65 -20.53
N TYR A 324 15.60 -16.59 -20.84
CA TYR A 324 14.60 -15.98 -19.92
C TYR A 324 13.32 -16.79 -19.83
N SER A 325 13.04 -17.68 -20.80
CA SER A 325 11.77 -18.43 -20.86
C SER A 325 11.82 -19.78 -20.14
N ASP A 326 12.94 -20.15 -19.52
CA ASP A 326 13.13 -21.46 -18.89
C ASP A 326 12.22 -21.66 -17.66
N ASP A 327 11.80 -20.59 -17.03
CA ASP A 327 10.85 -20.56 -15.92
C ASP A 327 9.37 -20.48 -16.36
N GLY A 328 9.12 -20.44 -17.66
CA GLY A 328 7.80 -20.35 -18.28
C GLY A 328 7.35 -18.94 -18.63
N ALA A 329 8.22 -17.92 -18.43
CA ALA A 329 7.91 -16.52 -18.77
C ALA A 329 9.15 -15.76 -19.24
N THR A 330 9.00 -14.90 -20.24
CA THR A 330 10.10 -14.04 -20.72
C THR A 330 10.22 -12.73 -19.95
N TYR A 331 9.10 -12.24 -19.44
CA TYR A 331 8.95 -10.98 -18.73
C TYR A 331 8.13 -11.21 -17.44
N THR A 332 7.40 -10.20 -16.98
CA THR A 332 6.49 -10.35 -15.86
C THR A 332 5.38 -11.38 -16.12
N VAL A 333 4.88 -11.98 -15.06
CA VAL A 333 3.73 -12.89 -15.08
C VAL A 333 2.61 -12.35 -14.18
N ALA A 334 1.43 -12.96 -14.28
CA ALA A 334 0.31 -12.59 -13.40
C ALA A 334 0.70 -12.77 -11.92
N VAL A 335 0.18 -11.89 -11.06
CA VAL A 335 0.55 -11.80 -9.63
C VAL A 335 0.29 -13.07 -8.78
N ARG A 336 -0.35 -14.09 -9.34
CA ARG A 336 -0.62 -15.40 -8.69
C ARG A 336 -0.11 -16.58 -9.49
N SER A 337 0.98 -16.41 -10.24
CA SER A 337 1.47 -17.46 -11.16
C SER A 337 2.26 -18.58 -10.48
N TYR A 338 2.83 -18.33 -9.32
CA TYR A 338 3.61 -19.32 -8.55
C TYR A 338 2.91 -19.67 -7.24
N PHE A 339 3.47 -20.64 -6.50
CA PHE A 339 2.92 -21.04 -5.21
C PHE A 339 3.23 -19.97 -4.13
N PRO A 340 2.28 -19.71 -3.23
CA PRO A 340 2.53 -18.81 -2.11
C PRO A 340 3.46 -19.47 -1.09
N ASN A 341 4.13 -18.64 -0.27
CA ASN A 341 4.85 -19.10 0.89
C ASN A 341 3.90 -19.53 2.03
N ASP A 342 4.43 -19.97 3.17
CA ASP A 342 3.63 -20.47 4.30
C ASP A 342 2.72 -19.41 4.95
N TYR A 343 2.96 -18.12 4.71
CA TYR A 343 2.04 -17.04 5.12
C TYR A 343 0.97 -16.72 4.07
N GLY A 344 0.98 -17.41 2.92
CA GLY A 344 0.02 -17.17 1.84
C GLY A 344 0.39 -16.03 0.91
N LEU A 345 1.67 -15.59 0.92
CA LEU A 345 2.17 -14.50 0.08
C LEU A 345 2.75 -15.02 -1.22
N TYR A 346 2.28 -14.47 -2.34
CA TYR A 346 2.76 -14.80 -3.69
C TYR A 346 3.96 -13.94 -4.08
N ASN A 347 4.84 -14.52 -4.90
CA ASN A 347 5.95 -13.84 -5.57
C ASN A 347 6.83 -12.99 -4.62
N MET A 348 7.06 -13.45 -3.39
CA MET A 348 8.00 -12.79 -2.49
C MET A 348 9.45 -12.88 -2.99
N ALA A 349 9.68 -13.70 -4.01
CA ALA A 349 10.93 -13.79 -4.77
C ALA A 349 10.62 -13.93 -6.26
N GLY A 350 11.26 -13.09 -7.08
CA GLY A 350 11.06 -13.04 -8.53
C GLY A 350 9.83 -12.25 -8.96
N ASN A 351 9.48 -12.33 -10.23
CA ASN A 351 8.50 -11.54 -10.95
C ASN A 351 8.87 -10.05 -10.99
N VAL A 352 8.52 -9.26 -9.99
CA VAL A 352 9.04 -7.89 -9.87
C VAL A 352 9.68 -7.68 -8.51
N ALA A 353 10.79 -6.96 -8.50
CA ALA A 353 11.38 -6.47 -7.26
C ALA A 353 10.45 -5.38 -6.67
N GLU A 354 10.46 -5.19 -5.36
CA GLU A 354 9.45 -4.37 -4.72
C GLU A 354 10.04 -3.23 -3.90
N TRP A 355 9.45 -2.06 -4.05
CA TRP A 355 9.74 -0.91 -3.23
C TRP A 355 9.41 -1.16 -1.77
N THR A 356 10.32 -0.79 -0.88
CA THR A 356 10.07 -0.75 0.57
C THR A 356 10.01 0.70 1.06
N ALA A 357 9.50 0.90 2.28
CA ALA A 357 9.51 2.21 2.93
C ALA A 357 10.92 2.67 3.34
N SER A 358 11.85 1.71 3.51
CA SER A 358 13.18 1.97 4.05
C SER A 358 14.08 2.68 3.05
N ALA A 359 14.83 3.66 3.54
CA ALA A 359 15.95 4.23 2.79
C ALA A 359 17.13 3.25 2.80
N TYR A 360 17.93 3.28 1.74
CA TYR A 360 19.08 2.41 1.63
C TYR A 360 20.32 3.04 2.24
N ASP A 361 20.89 2.34 3.19
CA ASP A 361 22.24 2.55 3.68
C ASP A 361 22.94 1.19 3.84
N ALA A 362 24.18 1.06 3.42
CA ALA A 362 24.91 -0.21 3.51
C ALA A 362 25.15 -0.65 4.96
N ALA A 363 25.25 0.31 5.88
CA ALA A 363 25.47 0.05 7.30
C ALA A 363 24.18 0.13 8.15
N ALA A 364 22.99 0.09 7.52
CA ALA A 364 21.73 0.28 8.24
C ALA A 364 21.55 -0.68 9.41
N SER A 365 21.97 -1.94 9.29
CA SER A 365 21.91 -2.95 10.35
C SER A 365 22.62 -2.52 11.63
N SER A 366 23.69 -1.72 11.54
CA SER A 366 24.49 -1.31 12.70
C SER A 366 23.83 -0.24 13.57
N PHE A 367 22.93 0.59 13.02
CA PHE A 367 22.34 1.72 13.75
C PHE A 367 20.81 1.66 13.90
N VAL A 368 20.11 0.78 13.19
CA VAL A 368 18.66 0.59 13.41
C VAL A 368 18.39 -0.20 14.68
N ASN A 369 17.22 0.02 15.30
CA ASN A 369 16.81 -0.74 16.47
C ASN A 369 16.59 -2.23 16.14
N ASP A 370 16.56 -3.07 17.18
CA ASP A 370 16.19 -4.48 17.10
C ASP A 370 14.67 -4.70 17.13
N LEU A 371 13.91 -3.73 17.64
CA LEU A 371 12.46 -3.73 17.61
C LEU A 371 11.95 -2.88 16.44
N ALA A 372 11.22 -3.52 15.53
CA ALA A 372 10.64 -2.92 14.31
C ALA A 372 11.68 -2.08 13.53
N PRO A 373 12.82 -2.66 13.14
CA PRO A 373 13.92 -1.91 12.53
C PRO A 373 13.49 -1.25 11.25
N THR A 374 13.78 0.04 11.13
CA THR A 374 13.54 0.79 9.89
C THR A 374 14.47 2.00 9.84
N PHE A 375 15.05 2.24 8.68
CA PHE A 375 15.72 3.49 8.37
C PHE A 375 14.85 4.27 7.40
N ASN A 376 14.03 5.17 7.93
CA ASN A 376 13.13 6.01 7.13
C ASN A 376 13.78 7.37 6.88
N TYR A 377 14.01 7.66 5.60
CA TYR A 377 14.44 8.97 5.15
C TYR A 377 13.67 9.36 3.89
N ASN A 378 12.84 10.38 3.98
CA ASN A 378 12.12 10.92 2.83
C ASN A 378 12.92 12.10 2.26
N ALA A 379 13.79 11.81 1.30
CA ALA A 379 14.72 12.78 0.73
C ALA A 379 13.98 13.90 -0.01
N LYS A 380 14.43 15.12 0.19
CA LYS A 380 14.00 16.31 -0.57
C LYS A 380 14.71 16.35 -1.93
N ALA A 381 14.16 17.12 -2.86
CA ALA A 381 14.78 17.31 -4.17
C ALA A 381 16.21 17.88 -4.08
N SER A 382 16.45 18.73 -3.06
CA SER A 382 17.76 19.35 -2.79
C SER A 382 18.78 18.43 -2.15
N ASP A 383 18.37 17.26 -1.65
CA ASP A 383 19.27 16.35 -0.94
C ASP A 383 20.20 15.65 -1.94
N PRO A 384 21.41 15.25 -1.51
CA PRO A 384 22.33 14.47 -2.33
C PRO A 384 21.69 13.19 -2.87
N GLU A 385 22.10 12.76 -4.07
CA GLU A 385 21.52 11.57 -4.72
C GLU A 385 21.62 10.30 -3.86
N ILE A 386 22.71 10.16 -3.10
CA ILE A 386 22.89 9.01 -2.21
C ILE A 386 21.77 8.88 -1.17
N MET A 387 21.21 9.99 -0.72
CA MET A 387 20.11 10.02 0.25
C MET A 387 18.74 9.68 -0.37
N LYS A 388 18.64 9.69 -1.70
CA LYS A 388 17.41 9.37 -2.44
C LYS A 388 17.26 7.87 -2.71
N ARG A 389 18.20 7.05 -2.29
CA ARG A 389 18.17 5.60 -2.45
C ARG A 389 17.11 4.97 -1.54
N LYS A 390 16.32 4.08 -2.11
CA LYS A 390 15.31 3.28 -1.39
C LYS A 390 15.60 1.81 -1.55
N VAL A 391 15.39 1.05 -0.49
CA VAL A 391 15.61 -0.39 -0.52
C VAL A 391 14.56 -1.05 -1.42
N VAL A 392 15.03 -1.94 -2.27
CA VAL A 392 14.24 -2.80 -3.16
C VAL A 392 14.56 -4.25 -2.83
N ARG A 393 13.54 -5.08 -2.73
CA ARG A 393 13.65 -6.48 -2.26
C ARG A 393 12.98 -7.47 -3.22
N GLY A 394 13.29 -8.77 -3.06
CA GLY A 394 12.63 -9.88 -3.75
C GLY A 394 13.28 -10.30 -5.07
N GLY A 395 14.04 -9.43 -5.72
CA GLY A 395 14.55 -9.70 -7.08
C GLY A 395 13.43 -9.72 -8.13
N SER A 396 13.78 -9.81 -9.41
CA SER A 396 12.82 -9.67 -10.50
C SER A 396 13.06 -10.65 -11.64
N TRP A 397 12.16 -10.67 -12.62
CA TRP A 397 12.24 -11.47 -13.85
C TRP A 397 13.55 -11.29 -14.63
N LYS A 398 14.23 -10.15 -14.48
CA LYS A 398 15.52 -9.88 -15.15
C LYS A 398 16.75 -10.31 -14.33
N ASP A 399 16.56 -10.57 -13.04
CA ASP A 399 17.66 -10.81 -12.10
C ASP A 399 18.00 -12.30 -12.04
N VAL A 400 19.24 -12.62 -11.72
CA VAL A 400 19.66 -14.01 -11.52
C VAL A 400 19.24 -14.53 -10.15
N GLY A 401 19.18 -15.85 -9.97
CA GLY A 401 18.66 -16.50 -8.76
C GLY A 401 19.25 -16.04 -7.43
N TRP A 402 20.45 -15.47 -7.44
CA TRP A 402 21.06 -14.90 -6.23
C TRP A 402 20.25 -13.73 -5.65
N PHE A 403 19.71 -12.84 -6.49
CA PHE A 403 18.90 -11.70 -6.04
C PHE A 403 17.52 -12.09 -5.50
N LEU A 404 17.10 -13.35 -5.70
CA LEU A 404 15.85 -13.89 -5.20
C LEU A 404 15.92 -14.35 -3.74
N GLN A 405 17.12 -14.39 -3.15
CA GLN A 405 17.29 -14.78 -1.75
C GLN A 405 16.58 -13.80 -0.83
N ASN A 406 15.98 -14.32 0.26
CA ASN A 406 15.25 -13.51 1.24
C ASN A 406 16.09 -12.40 1.85
N SER A 407 17.39 -12.62 2.02
CA SER A 407 18.36 -11.67 2.55
C SER A 407 18.83 -10.64 1.52
N SER A 408 18.68 -10.95 0.21
CA SER A 408 19.22 -10.11 -0.85
C SER A 408 18.55 -8.74 -0.87
N ARG A 409 19.35 -7.68 -0.79
CA ARG A 409 18.89 -6.29 -0.82
C ARG A 409 19.57 -5.51 -1.94
N THR A 410 18.78 -4.71 -2.60
CA THR A 410 19.24 -3.78 -3.63
C THR A 410 18.65 -2.40 -3.37
N TYR A 411 19.01 -1.44 -4.19
CA TYR A 411 18.40 -0.12 -4.12
C TYR A 411 18.10 0.44 -5.51
N GLU A 412 17.18 1.37 -5.53
CA GLU A 412 16.97 2.27 -6.67
C GLU A 412 16.63 3.68 -6.14
N TYR A 413 16.79 4.69 -6.97
CA TYR A 413 16.48 6.06 -6.59
C TYR A 413 14.97 6.32 -6.56
N GLN A 414 14.52 7.05 -5.52
CA GLN A 414 13.08 7.26 -5.24
C GLN A 414 12.27 7.89 -6.39
N ASP A 415 12.94 8.60 -7.30
CA ASP A 415 12.32 9.29 -8.44
C ASP A 415 12.50 8.53 -9.76
N THR A 416 13.06 7.32 -9.72
CA THR A 416 13.32 6.48 -10.89
C THR A 416 12.26 5.39 -11.00
N ALA A 417 11.73 5.16 -12.20
CA ALA A 417 10.84 4.07 -12.54
C ALA A 417 11.57 3.01 -13.36
N LYS A 418 11.21 1.73 -13.17
CA LYS A 418 11.81 0.59 -13.87
C LYS A 418 10.76 -0.41 -14.32
N ALA A 419 11.04 -1.16 -15.40
CA ALA A 419 10.16 -2.20 -15.92
C ALA A 419 10.14 -3.49 -15.06
N TYR A 420 10.92 -3.52 -14.00
CA TYR A 420 11.11 -4.68 -13.14
C TYR A 420 10.92 -4.37 -11.65
N ILE A 421 10.44 -3.17 -11.32
CA ILE A 421 10.13 -2.77 -9.94
C ILE A 421 8.66 -2.42 -9.82
N GLY A 422 7.99 -3.12 -8.91
CA GLY A 422 6.63 -2.90 -8.47
C GLY A 422 6.57 -2.62 -6.97
N PHE A 423 5.44 -2.91 -6.32
CA PHE A 423 5.28 -2.79 -4.87
C PHE A 423 4.07 -3.55 -4.36
N ARG A 424 4.00 -3.75 -3.06
CA ARG A 424 2.81 -4.17 -2.30
C ARG A 424 2.63 -3.30 -1.08
N CYS A 425 1.44 -3.31 -0.48
CA CYS A 425 1.15 -2.52 0.71
C CYS A 425 1.09 -3.38 1.95
N VAL A 426 1.34 -2.73 3.09
CA VAL A 426 1.11 -3.26 4.43
C VAL A 426 0.19 -2.32 5.21
N THR A 427 -0.42 -2.84 6.29
CA THR A 427 -1.05 -2.03 7.33
C THR A 427 -0.82 -2.67 8.68
N ALA A 428 -0.71 -1.87 9.71
CA ALA A 428 -0.45 -2.37 11.06
C ALA A 428 -1.63 -3.18 11.59
N PHE A 429 -1.34 -4.21 12.36
CA PHE A 429 -2.34 -4.88 13.20
C PHE A 429 -2.41 -4.15 14.54
N GLU A 430 -3.47 -3.38 14.74
CA GLU A 430 -3.63 -2.57 15.94
C GLU A 430 -4.22 -3.36 17.10
N GLY A 431 -3.52 -3.36 18.22
CA GLY A 431 -3.94 -4.03 19.43
C GLY A 431 -3.85 -5.57 19.33
N ARG A 432 -4.61 -6.24 20.18
CA ARG A 432 -4.71 -7.70 20.18
C ARG A 432 -6.15 -8.12 19.91
N ASP A 433 -6.36 -8.96 18.90
CA ASP A 433 -7.68 -9.51 18.63
C ASP A 433 -8.12 -10.44 19.78
N ILE A 434 -9.38 -10.33 20.18
CA ILE A 434 -9.96 -11.20 21.23
C ILE A 434 -9.90 -12.69 20.86
N ARG A 435 -9.79 -13.03 19.58
CA ARG A 435 -9.67 -14.40 19.09
C ARG A 435 -8.23 -14.91 19.12
N ASP A 436 -7.27 -14.04 19.32
CA ASP A 436 -5.87 -14.41 19.42
C ASP A 436 -5.63 -15.16 20.74
N LYS A 437 -5.24 -16.41 20.64
CA LYS A 437 -5.04 -17.31 21.78
C LYS A 437 -3.59 -17.39 22.26
N HIS A 438 -2.68 -16.60 21.70
CA HIS A 438 -1.24 -16.64 22.01
C HIS A 438 -0.81 -15.47 22.87
#